data_7a9679b9c0995fedde94758419bf40ef
#
_entry.id   7a9679b9c0995fedde94758419bf40ef
#
_cell.length_a   1.000
_cell.length_b   1.000
_cell.length_c   1.000
_cell.angle_alpha   90.00
_cell.angle_beta   90.00
_cell.angle_gamma   90.00
#
_symmetry.space_group_name_H-M   'P 1'
#
loop_
_entity.id
_entity.type
_entity.pdbx_description
1 polymer ?
#
loop_
_entity_poly.entity_id
_entity_poly.type
_entity_poly.pdbx_seq_one_letter_code
_entity_poly.pdbx_strand_id
1 'polypeptide(L)'
;MIQAPANGSLDGQGRASVKSLISPHPLGSYLPALYQEDEFAQRWTSGLDLVLAPIFSSIDNFEAYLDPGLAPLDFLDWLATWMGLVADETWPVGRRRAFVSQASALYRIRGTAKGLATHVQVFTGGEVEILERGGTAWSATPGAALPGAPGYDLIVRVRTDSPDSIDGARLDALVAAAKPAHLTHRVEVVGKTPAPPRKTRAAAAEAPKPTTTDEPPSEPPPTGDGSSPDLPA
;
A
#
# COMPACT_ATOMS: atom_id res chain seq x y z
N MET A 1 -1.59 -28.98 -17.87
CA MET A 1 -2.91 -28.73 -18.49
C MET A 1 -3.74 -28.09 -17.39
N ILE A 2 -3.61 -26.76 -17.20
CA ILE A 2 -4.32 -26.02 -16.17
C ILE A 2 -5.59 -25.52 -16.84
N GLN A 3 -6.70 -26.11 -16.44
CA GLN A 3 -8.03 -25.77 -16.89
C GLN A 3 -8.33 -24.35 -16.36
N ALA A 4 -8.43 -23.37 -17.26
CA ALA A 4 -8.97 -22.06 -16.92
C ALA A 4 -10.31 -22.25 -16.23
N PRO A 5 -10.63 -21.47 -15.16
CA PRO A 5 -11.96 -21.51 -14.58
C PRO A 5 -12.94 -21.20 -15.72
N ALA A 6 -13.86 -22.09 -15.96
CA ALA A 6 -14.93 -21.89 -16.91
C ALA A 6 -15.56 -20.53 -16.61
N ASN A 7 -15.46 -19.61 -17.56
CA ASN A 7 -16.30 -18.43 -17.60
C ASN A 7 -17.70 -18.94 -17.40
N GLY A 8 -18.27 -18.73 -16.21
CA GLY A 8 -19.64 -19.07 -15.94
C GLY A 8 -20.44 -18.46 -17.08
N SER A 9 -21.02 -19.31 -17.87
CA SER A 9 -21.96 -18.94 -18.90
C SER A 9 -22.90 -17.93 -18.27
N LEU A 10 -22.83 -16.69 -18.71
CA LEU A 10 -23.80 -15.69 -18.37
C LEU A 10 -25.07 -16.10 -19.10
N ASP A 11 -25.85 -17.02 -18.50
CA ASP A 11 -27.16 -17.40 -18.99
C ASP A 11 -28.02 -16.13 -19.06
N GLY A 12 -27.91 -15.37 -20.13
CA GLY A 12 -28.83 -14.28 -20.51
C GLY A 12 -29.24 -13.26 -19.44
N GLN A 13 -28.83 -13.46 -18.19
CA GLN A 13 -29.01 -12.53 -17.09
C GLN A 13 -27.81 -11.60 -17.08
N GLY A 14 -27.91 -10.51 -17.80
CA GLY A 14 -26.94 -9.43 -17.74
C GLY A 14 -26.73 -8.99 -16.30
N ARG A 15 -25.55 -8.46 -15.97
CA ARG A 15 -25.18 -7.91 -14.64
C ARG A 15 -26.22 -6.90 -14.10
N ALA A 16 -27.06 -6.33 -14.98
CA ALA A 16 -28.08 -5.35 -14.66
C ALA A 16 -29.46 -5.98 -14.33
N SER A 17 -29.61 -7.31 -14.38
CA SER A 17 -30.91 -7.98 -14.21
C SER A 17 -31.06 -8.51 -12.79
N VAL A 18 -31.38 -7.64 -11.85
CA VAL A 18 -31.83 -8.03 -10.51
C VAL A 18 -33.34 -8.09 -10.50
N LYS A 19 -33.92 -9.29 -10.33
CA LYS A 19 -35.38 -9.46 -10.25
C LYS A 19 -35.93 -8.63 -9.10
N SER A 20 -37.00 -7.90 -9.35
CA SER A 20 -37.71 -7.09 -8.35
C SER A 20 -36.88 -5.93 -7.75
N LEU A 21 -35.91 -5.41 -8.51
CA LEU A 21 -35.24 -4.19 -8.09
C LEU A 21 -36.23 -3.02 -8.15
N ILE A 22 -36.45 -2.38 -7.01
CA ILE A 22 -37.33 -1.22 -6.89
C ILE A 22 -36.54 0.04 -7.23
N SER A 23 -37.12 0.91 -8.07
CA SER A 23 -36.54 2.23 -8.33
C SER A 23 -36.61 3.08 -7.05
N PRO A 24 -35.50 3.68 -6.58
CA PRO A 24 -35.53 4.65 -5.48
C PRO A 24 -36.25 5.94 -5.88
N HIS A 25 -36.44 6.19 -7.17
CA HIS A 25 -37.06 7.37 -7.73
C HIS A 25 -38.13 6.99 -8.76
N PRO A 26 -39.32 6.46 -8.34
CA PRO A 26 -40.36 6.02 -9.25
C PRO A 26 -40.84 7.20 -10.09
N LEU A 27 -40.80 7.07 -11.43
CA LEU A 27 -41.23 8.10 -12.37
C LEU A 27 -42.67 8.51 -12.14
N GLY A 28 -43.52 7.54 -11.80
CA GLY A 28 -44.95 7.79 -11.56
C GLY A 28 -45.18 8.85 -10.48
N SER A 29 -44.30 8.95 -9.47
CA SER A 29 -44.41 9.93 -8.38
C SER A 29 -44.10 11.37 -8.84
N TYR A 30 -43.41 11.53 -9.92
CA TYR A 30 -43.02 12.84 -10.50
C TYR A 30 -44.04 13.35 -11.54
N LEU A 31 -45.03 12.54 -11.87
CA LEU A 31 -46.07 12.96 -12.82
C LEU A 31 -46.95 14.06 -12.20
N PRO A 32 -47.50 14.96 -13.03
CA PRO A 32 -48.51 15.92 -12.59
C PRO A 32 -49.70 15.22 -11.93
N ALA A 33 -50.36 15.91 -10.98
CA ALA A 33 -51.45 15.36 -10.17
C ALA A 33 -52.56 14.67 -10.99
N LEU A 34 -52.83 15.18 -12.22
CA LEU A 34 -53.79 14.59 -13.14
C LEU A 34 -53.51 13.13 -13.51
N TYR A 35 -52.24 12.72 -13.52
CA TYR A 35 -51.80 11.38 -13.90
C TYR A 35 -51.44 10.50 -12.68
N GLN A 36 -51.52 11.02 -11.46
CA GLN A 36 -51.19 10.24 -10.24
C GLN A 36 -52.19 9.09 -10.03
N GLU A 37 -53.45 9.29 -10.38
CA GLU A 37 -54.51 8.29 -10.27
C GLU A 37 -54.77 7.52 -11.56
N ASP A 38 -54.05 7.83 -12.66
CA ASP A 38 -54.19 7.15 -13.93
C ASP A 38 -53.42 5.84 -13.94
N GLU A 39 -54.13 4.71 -13.85
CA GLU A 39 -53.53 3.37 -13.83
C GLU A 39 -52.69 3.06 -15.07
N PHE A 40 -53.03 3.59 -16.24
CA PHE A 40 -52.25 3.37 -17.45
C PHE A 40 -50.92 4.13 -17.37
N ALA A 41 -50.93 5.39 -16.96
CA ALA A 41 -49.75 6.21 -16.80
C ALA A 41 -48.80 5.61 -15.73
N GLN A 42 -49.36 5.14 -14.61
CA GLN A 42 -48.56 4.51 -13.55
C GLN A 42 -47.95 3.18 -14.01
N ARG A 43 -48.69 2.33 -14.71
CA ARG A 43 -48.11 1.07 -15.25
C ARG A 43 -47.07 1.31 -16.33
N TRP A 44 -47.30 2.29 -17.19
CA TRP A 44 -46.36 2.63 -18.24
C TRP A 44 -45.03 3.15 -17.68
N THR A 45 -45.08 4.09 -16.74
CA THR A 45 -43.89 4.61 -16.08
C THR A 45 -43.18 3.56 -15.24
N SER A 46 -43.91 2.63 -14.58
CA SER A 46 -43.26 1.51 -13.86
C SER A 46 -42.45 0.59 -14.79
N GLY A 47 -42.89 0.45 -16.05
CA GLY A 47 -42.06 -0.27 -17.04
C GLY A 47 -40.72 0.43 -17.34
N LEU A 48 -40.72 1.77 -17.37
CA LEU A 48 -39.48 2.55 -17.49
C LEU A 48 -38.63 2.46 -16.23
N ASP A 49 -39.25 2.45 -15.04
CA ASP A 49 -38.55 2.28 -13.77
C ASP A 49 -37.78 0.96 -13.70
N LEU A 50 -38.29 -0.12 -14.27
CA LEU A 50 -37.56 -1.40 -14.37
C LEU A 50 -36.25 -1.29 -15.17
N VAL A 51 -36.22 -0.40 -16.16
CA VAL A 51 -34.99 -0.14 -16.94
C VAL A 51 -34.04 0.78 -16.20
N LEU A 52 -34.56 1.76 -15.47
CA LEU A 52 -33.76 2.77 -14.77
C LEU A 52 -33.24 2.28 -13.42
N ALA A 53 -33.97 1.42 -12.72
CA ALA A 53 -33.58 0.95 -11.38
C ALA A 53 -32.18 0.32 -11.31
N PRO A 54 -31.72 -0.53 -12.25
CA PRO A 54 -30.35 -1.03 -12.25
C PRO A 54 -29.30 0.08 -12.43
N ILE A 55 -29.62 1.12 -13.20
CA ILE A 55 -28.71 2.26 -13.42
C ILE A 55 -28.55 3.04 -12.12
N PHE A 56 -29.64 3.38 -11.43
CA PHE A 56 -29.58 4.03 -10.12
C PHE A 56 -28.82 3.19 -9.11
N SER A 57 -29.12 1.89 -9.03
CA SER A 57 -28.41 0.99 -8.12
C SER A 57 -26.90 0.93 -8.41
N SER A 58 -26.49 0.98 -9.67
CA SER A 58 -25.06 1.00 -10.04
C SER A 58 -24.40 2.31 -9.66
N ILE A 59 -25.11 3.44 -9.82
CA ILE A 59 -24.60 4.77 -9.42
C ILE A 59 -24.49 4.88 -7.91
N ASP A 60 -25.51 4.45 -7.18
CA ASP A 60 -25.53 4.48 -5.71
C ASP A 60 -24.44 3.57 -5.10
N ASN A 61 -24.08 2.50 -5.80
CA ASN A 61 -23.04 1.56 -5.37
C ASN A 61 -21.65 1.89 -5.97
N PHE A 62 -21.49 3.05 -6.58
CA PHE A 62 -20.25 3.41 -7.27
C PHE A 62 -19.03 3.46 -6.33
N GLU A 63 -19.23 3.83 -5.08
CA GLU A 63 -18.18 3.81 -4.06
C GLU A 63 -17.55 2.41 -3.92
N ALA A 64 -18.36 1.35 -3.93
CA ALA A 64 -17.88 -0.03 -3.86
C ALA A 64 -17.05 -0.43 -5.09
N TYR A 65 -17.27 0.17 -6.24
CA TYR A 65 -16.43 -0.05 -7.43
C TYR A 65 -15.08 0.64 -7.31
N LEU A 66 -15.00 1.76 -6.60
CA LEU A 66 -13.75 2.48 -6.34
C LEU A 66 -12.93 1.86 -5.21
N ASP A 67 -13.54 1.03 -4.37
CA ASP A 67 -12.82 0.29 -3.33
C ASP A 67 -12.10 -0.94 -3.95
N PRO A 68 -10.77 -0.98 -3.95
CA PRO A 68 -10.02 -2.13 -4.48
C PRO A 68 -10.40 -3.46 -3.83
N GLY A 69 -10.89 -3.43 -2.59
CA GLY A 69 -11.35 -4.60 -1.85
C GLY A 69 -12.63 -5.21 -2.41
N LEU A 70 -13.53 -4.37 -2.91
CA LEU A 70 -14.88 -4.74 -3.36
C LEU A 70 -15.03 -4.75 -4.88
N ALA A 71 -14.24 -3.96 -5.61
CA ALA A 71 -14.31 -3.79 -7.05
C ALA A 71 -14.32 -5.13 -7.80
N PRO A 72 -15.16 -5.31 -8.84
CA PRO A 72 -15.05 -6.42 -9.78
C PRO A 72 -13.66 -6.46 -10.42
N LEU A 73 -13.19 -7.64 -10.83
CA LEU A 73 -11.82 -7.81 -11.33
C LEU A 73 -11.50 -6.97 -12.57
N ASP A 74 -12.42 -6.93 -13.50
CA ASP A 74 -12.31 -6.14 -14.72
C ASP A 74 -12.22 -4.62 -14.41
N PHE A 75 -12.99 -4.17 -13.43
CA PHE A 75 -12.93 -2.78 -12.98
C PHE A 75 -11.67 -2.49 -12.17
N LEU A 76 -11.20 -3.44 -11.38
CA LEU A 76 -9.93 -3.34 -10.66
C LEU A 76 -8.74 -3.17 -11.62
N ASP A 77 -8.74 -3.90 -12.74
CA ASP A 77 -7.70 -3.80 -13.76
C ASP A 77 -7.77 -2.46 -14.49
N TRP A 78 -8.97 -1.98 -14.75
CA TRP A 78 -9.18 -0.64 -15.28
C TRP A 78 -8.67 0.43 -14.30
N LEU A 79 -8.98 0.32 -13.00
CA LEU A 79 -8.45 1.22 -11.96
C LEU A 79 -6.93 1.21 -11.93
N ALA A 80 -6.31 0.02 -11.97
CA ALA A 80 -4.85 -0.10 -11.99
C ALA A 80 -4.26 0.64 -13.19
N THR A 81 -4.82 0.42 -14.38
CA THR A 81 -4.37 1.08 -15.62
C THR A 81 -4.54 2.60 -15.53
N TRP A 82 -5.69 3.05 -15.03
CA TRP A 82 -6.00 4.48 -14.89
C TRP A 82 -5.07 5.18 -13.89
N MET A 83 -4.66 4.48 -12.84
CA MET A 83 -3.64 4.96 -11.91
C MET A 83 -2.20 4.79 -12.42
N GLY A 84 -2.00 4.27 -13.64
CA GLY A 84 -0.66 4.05 -14.18
C GLY A 84 0.14 2.95 -13.47
N LEU A 85 -0.55 2.00 -12.83
CA LEU A 85 0.07 0.83 -12.23
C LEU A 85 0.17 -0.30 -13.26
N VAL A 86 1.34 -0.91 -13.34
CA VAL A 86 1.54 -2.12 -14.14
C VAL A 86 1.32 -3.32 -13.23
N ALA A 87 0.08 -3.81 -13.17
CA ALA A 87 -0.25 -5.04 -12.48
C ALA A 87 0.03 -6.25 -13.38
N ASP A 88 0.55 -7.33 -12.80
CA ASP A 88 0.74 -8.58 -13.52
C ASP A 88 -0.56 -9.40 -13.47
N GLU A 89 -1.08 -9.77 -14.64
CA GLU A 89 -2.31 -10.55 -14.75
C GLU A 89 -2.18 -11.95 -14.14
N THR A 90 -0.96 -12.45 -14.01
CA THR A 90 -0.68 -13.75 -13.37
C THR A 90 -0.75 -13.72 -11.85
N TRP A 91 -0.79 -12.53 -11.26
CA TRP A 91 -0.87 -12.41 -9.80
C TRP A 91 -2.20 -12.90 -9.25
N PRO A 92 -2.18 -13.52 -8.06
CA PRO A 92 -3.40 -13.81 -7.31
C PRO A 92 -4.21 -12.53 -7.09
N VAL A 93 -5.55 -12.66 -7.15
CA VAL A 93 -6.48 -11.53 -7.01
C VAL A 93 -6.21 -10.69 -5.76
N GLY A 94 -5.95 -11.33 -4.63
CA GLY A 94 -5.65 -10.62 -3.37
C GLY A 94 -4.41 -9.72 -3.48
N ARG A 95 -3.38 -10.15 -4.22
CA ARG A 95 -2.18 -9.35 -4.46
C ARG A 95 -2.45 -8.15 -5.37
N ARG A 96 -3.25 -8.35 -6.42
CA ARG A 96 -3.67 -7.25 -7.31
C ARG A 96 -4.46 -6.20 -6.55
N ARG A 97 -5.41 -6.61 -5.69
CA ARG A 97 -6.17 -5.72 -4.81
C ARG A 97 -5.28 -4.94 -3.84
N ALA A 98 -4.36 -5.62 -3.17
CA ALA A 98 -3.41 -4.99 -2.27
C ALA A 98 -2.50 -3.98 -2.98
N PHE A 99 -2.08 -4.27 -4.21
CA PHE A 99 -1.26 -3.38 -5.02
C PHE A 99 -2.01 -2.09 -5.38
N VAL A 100 -3.25 -2.22 -5.86
CA VAL A 100 -4.10 -1.07 -6.20
C VAL A 100 -4.42 -0.23 -4.96
N SER A 101 -4.73 -0.84 -3.82
CA SER A 101 -5.02 -0.13 -2.58
C SER A 101 -3.84 0.69 -2.05
N GLN A 102 -2.61 0.27 -2.32
CA GLN A 102 -1.39 0.96 -1.90
C GLN A 102 -0.92 2.05 -2.89
N ALA A 103 -1.55 2.17 -4.05
CA ALA A 103 -1.12 3.08 -5.11
C ALA A 103 -0.93 4.52 -4.63
N SER A 104 -1.89 5.07 -3.91
CA SER A 104 -1.82 6.45 -3.41
C SER A 104 -0.65 6.68 -2.44
N ALA A 105 -0.36 5.69 -1.60
CA ALA A 105 0.79 5.74 -0.69
C ALA A 105 2.11 5.65 -1.45
N LEU A 106 2.18 4.79 -2.47
CA LEU A 106 3.36 4.66 -3.33
C LEU A 106 3.65 5.97 -4.10
N TYR A 107 2.62 6.64 -4.60
CA TYR A 107 2.80 7.91 -5.31
C TYR A 107 3.32 9.04 -4.41
N ARG A 108 2.94 9.05 -3.14
CA ARG A 108 3.44 10.05 -2.17
C ARG A 108 4.95 9.96 -1.94
N ILE A 109 5.53 8.78 -2.09
CA ILE A 109 6.96 8.51 -1.87
C ILE A 109 7.71 8.21 -3.17
N ARG A 110 7.06 8.46 -4.32
CA ARG A 110 7.67 8.26 -5.64
C ARG A 110 8.95 9.08 -5.78
N GLY A 111 9.95 8.52 -6.43
CA GLY A 111 11.25 9.16 -6.64
C GLY A 111 12.20 9.09 -5.44
N THR A 112 11.79 8.46 -4.33
CA THR A 112 12.67 8.18 -3.19
C THR A 112 13.17 6.74 -3.22
N ALA A 113 14.34 6.47 -2.63
CA ALA A 113 14.85 5.11 -2.45
C ALA A 113 13.83 4.21 -1.73
N LYS A 114 13.17 4.73 -0.68
CA LYS A 114 12.12 4.04 0.05
C LYS A 114 10.92 3.71 -0.86
N GLY A 115 10.50 4.65 -1.69
CA GLY A 115 9.39 4.44 -2.63
C GLY A 115 9.70 3.36 -3.65
N LEU A 116 10.90 3.39 -4.23
CA LEU A 116 11.36 2.38 -5.15
C LEU A 116 11.44 1.00 -4.47
N ALA A 117 12.05 0.92 -3.28
CA ALA A 117 12.13 -0.32 -2.51
C ALA A 117 10.73 -0.91 -2.23
N THR A 118 9.78 -0.08 -1.77
CA THR A 118 8.41 -0.52 -1.50
C THR A 118 7.73 -1.01 -2.78
N HIS A 119 7.88 -0.32 -3.89
CA HIS A 119 7.29 -0.71 -5.18
C HIS A 119 7.82 -2.07 -5.64
N VAL A 120 9.15 -2.25 -5.62
CA VAL A 120 9.79 -3.51 -5.95
C VAL A 120 9.39 -4.62 -4.98
N GLN A 121 9.29 -4.34 -3.69
CA GLN A 121 8.86 -5.30 -2.67
C GLN A 121 7.43 -5.79 -2.92
N VAL A 122 6.50 -4.89 -3.24
CA VAL A 122 5.12 -5.27 -3.59
C VAL A 122 5.11 -6.11 -4.87
N PHE A 123 5.94 -5.77 -5.84
CA PHE A 123 6.04 -6.49 -7.10
C PHE A 123 6.63 -7.90 -6.94
N THR A 124 7.70 -8.06 -6.16
CA THR A 124 8.45 -9.33 -6.04
C THR A 124 8.02 -10.18 -4.85
N GLY A 125 7.50 -9.56 -3.79
CA GLY A 125 7.28 -10.20 -2.49
C GLY A 125 8.57 -10.49 -1.70
N GLY A 126 9.74 -10.11 -2.23
CA GLY A 126 11.06 -10.31 -1.61
C GLY A 126 11.51 -9.14 -0.74
N GLU A 127 12.62 -9.33 -0.06
CA GLU A 127 13.32 -8.24 0.64
C GLU A 127 14.11 -7.42 -0.37
N VAL A 128 13.98 -6.09 -0.31
CA VAL A 128 14.59 -5.19 -1.27
C VAL A 128 15.59 -4.28 -0.59
N GLU A 129 16.78 -4.21 -1.14
CA GLU A 129 17.85 -3.32 -0.73
C GLU A 129 18.18 -2.39 -1.89
N ILE A 130 18.14 -1.08 -1.64
CA ILE A 130 18.53 -0.06 -2.61
C ILE A 130 19.91 0.45 -2.24
N LEU A 131 20.84 0.32 -3.15
CA LEU A 131 22.21 0.82 -3.01
C LEU A 131 22.39 1.98 -3.99
N GLU A 132 22.53 3.17 -3.47
CA GLU A 132 22.77 4.39 -4.22
C GLU A 132 24.08 5.05 -3.78
N ARG A 133 24.72 5.78 -4.68
CA ARG A 133 26.00 6.47 -4.38
C ARG A 133 25.79 7.87 -3.82
N GLY A 134 24.61 8.44 -3.97
CA GLY A 134 24.24 9.72 -3.43
C GLY A 134 24.08 9.70 -1.93
N GLY A 135 24.21 10.85 -1.31
CA GLY A 135 23.96 11.02 0.11
C GLY A 135 23.79 12.48 0.48
N THR A 136 23.09 12.73 1.58
CA THR A 136 22.98 14.05 2.19
C THR A 136 23.46 13.94 3.64
N ALA A 137 24.30 14.91 4.09
CA ALA A 137 24.69 15.03 5.46
C ALA A 137 24.73 16.50 5.86
N TRP A 138 24.41 16.75 7.10
CA TRP A 138 24.59 18.05 7.70
C TRP A 138 25.92 18.08 8.46
N SER A 139 26.68 19.19 8.35
CA SER A 139 27.91 19.41 9.11
C SER A 139 27.96 20.85 9.64
N ALA A 140 28.34 21.00 10.89
CA ALA A 140 28.62 22.30 11.49
C ALA A 140 30.00 22.85 11.07
N THR A 141 30.86 22.02 10.45
CA THR A 141 32.19 22.41 10.02
C THR A 141 32.16 22.87 8.56
N PRO A 142 32.52 24.14 8.27
CA PRO A 142 32.64 24.62 6.90
C PRO A 142 33.67 23.80 6.10
N GLY A 143 33.31 23.42 4.86
CA GLY A 143 34.21 22.65 4.00
C GLY A 143 34.36 21.17 4.35
N ALA A 144 33.47 20.61 5.21
CA ALA A 144 33.45 19.19 5.45
C ALA A 144 33.22 18.39 4.16
N ALA A 145 33.80 17.18 4.11
CA ALA A 145 33.64 16.31 2.95
C ALA A 145 32.17 16.00 2.69
N LEU A 146 31.77 16.08 1.41
CA LEU A 146 30.43 15.72 0.99
C LEU A 146 30.20 14.22 1.15
N PRO A 147 29.03 13.79 1.63
CA PRO A 147 28.71 12.38 1.74
C PRO A 147 28.51 11.73 0.37
N GLY A 148 28.73 10.43 0.28
CA GLY A 148 28.54 9.65 -0.91
C GLY A 148 29.77 9.58 -1.81
N ALA A 149 29.65 8.85 -2.91
CA ALA A 149 30.68 8.70 -3.93
C ALA A 149 30.15 9.30 -5.26
N PRO A 150 31.01 9.83 -6.11
CA PRO A 150 30.59 10.30 -7.42
C PRO A 150 30.04 9.15 -8.26
N GLY A 151 28.93 9.38 -8.95
CA GLY A 151 28.28 8.41 -9.83
C GLY A 151 26.77 8.53 -9.84
N TYR A 152 26.15 7.93 -10.85
CA TYR A 152 24.71 7.93 -11.07
C TYR A 152 24.14 6.50 -11.04
N ASP A 153 24.83 5.58 -10.38
CA ASP A 153 24.49 4.17 -10.37
C ASP A 153 23.53 3.86 -9.22
N LEU A 154 22.50 3.12 -9.54
CA LEU A 154 21.51 2.59 -8.63
C LEU A 154 21.52 1.07 -8.73
N ILE A 155 21.70 0.36 -7.63
CA ILE A 155 21.60 -1.09 -7.60
C ILE A 155 20.36 -1.47 -6.79
N VAL A 156 19.45 -2.21 -7.42
CA VAL A 156 18.25 -2.75 -6.80
C VAL A 156 18.49 -4.24 -6.56
N ARG A 157 18.71 -4.62 -5.31
CA ARG A 157 18.94 -6.02 -4.93
C ARG A 157 17.69 -6.59 -4.28
N VAL A 158 17.17 -7.66 -4.87
CA VAL A 158 16.00 -8.39 -4.38
C VAL A 158 16.44 -9.72 -3.82
N ARG A 159 16.11 -9.99 -2.55
CA ARG A 159 16.31 -11.28 -1.89
C ARG A 159 14.99 -12.01 -1.77
N THR A 160 14.89 -13.18 -2.40
CA THR A 160 13.66 -13.99 -2.40
C THR A 160 13.96 -15.47 -2.23
N ASP A 161 12.97 -16.21 -1.76
CA ASP A 161 13.08 -17.67 -1.63
C ASP A 161 12.98 -18.39 -2.99
N SER A 162 12.39 -17.72 -3.99
CA SER A 162 12.18 -18.27 -5.34
C SER A 162 12.64 -17.27 -6.41
N PRO A 163 13.95 -17.13 -6.65
CA PRO A 163 14.50 -16.17 -7.62
C PRO A 163 14.01 -16.44 -9.05
N ASP A 164 13.83 -17.69 -9.42
CA ASP A 164 13.39 -18.10 -10.77
C ASP A 164 11.90 -17.75 -11.06
N SER A 165 11.13 -17.42 -10.04
CA SER A 165 9.73 -17.01 -10.20
C SER A 165 9.55 -15.55 -10.59
N ILE A 166 10.63 -14.77 -10.55
CA ILE A 166 10.61 -13.34 -10.85
C ILE A 166 10.97 -13.12 -12.32
N ASP A 167 10.07 -12.50 -13.07
CA ASP A 167 10.37 -12.04 -14.43
C ASP A 167 11.32 -10.84 -14.35
N GLY A 168 12.59 -11.08 -14.67
CA GLY A 168 13.64 -10.06 -14.62
C GLY A 168 13.39 -8.91 -15.58
N ALA A 169 12.80 -9.16 -16.76
CA ALA A 169 12.54 -8.12 -17.74
C ALA A 169 11.42 -7.17 -17.26
N ARG A 170 10.37 -7.71 -16.68
CA ARG A 170 9.29 -6.90 -16.08
C ARG A 170 9.77 -6.13 -14.85
N LEU A 171 10.63 -6.73 -14.03
CA LEU A 171 11.22 -6.06 -12.87
C LEU A 171 12.13 -4.90 -13.32
N ASP A 172 12.94 -5.10 -14.36
CA ASP A 172 13.78 -4.06 -14.93
C ASP A 172 12.95 -2.90 -15.49
N ALA A 173 11.87 -3.20 -16.23
CA ALA A 173 10.94 -2.19 -16.73
C ALA A 173 10.24 -1.40 -15.60
N LEU A 174 9.86 -2.06 -14.52
CA LEU A 174 9.27 -1.42 -13.35
C LEU A 174 10.27 -0.46 -12.68
N VAL A 175 11.50 -0.89 -12.49
CA VAL A 175 12.57 -0.05 -11.92
C VAL A 175 12.86 1.13 -12.85
N ALA A 176 12.93 0.91 -14.15
CA ALA A 176 13.13 1.96 -15.15
C ALA A 176 12.04 3.04 -15.09
N ALA A 177 10.79 2.65 -14.90
CA ALA A 177 9.64 3.58 -14.79
C ALA A 177 9.57 4.31 -13.44
N ALA A 178 10.07 3.71 -12.35
CA ALA A 178 9.94 4.24 -11.00
C ALA A 178 11.14 5.04 -10.51
N LYS A 179 12.35 4.79 -11.04
CA LYS A 179 13.57 5.50 -10.67
C LYS A 179 13.63 6.92 -11.24
N PRO A 180 14.45 7.82 -10.67
CA PRO A 180 14.78 9.10 -11.29
C PRO A 180 15.44 8.91 -12.66
N ALA A 181 15.07 9.73 -13.64
CA ALA A 181 15.49 9.58 -15.04
C ALA A 181 17.02 9.65 -15.25
N HIS A 182 17.71 10.42 -14.41
CA HIS A 182 19.16 10.64 -14.53
C HIS A 182 20.02 9.49 -13.99
N LEU A 183 19.42 8.52 -13.26
CA LEU A 183 20.15 7.39 -12.70
C LEU A 183 20.22 6.24 -13.71
N THR A 184 21.37 5.61 -13.83
CA THR A 184 21.50 4.27 -14.41
C THR A 184 21.14 3.24 -13.34
N HIS A 185 20.56 2.10 -13.72
CA HIS A 185 20.19 1.08 -12.74
C HIS A 185 20.66 -0.31 -13.16
N ARG A 186 20.83 -1.14 -12.14
CA ARG A 186 21.08 -2.57 -12.27
C ARG A 186 20.20 -3.32 -11.28
N VAL A 187 19.55 -4.37 -11.76
CA VAL A 187 18.72 -5.24 -10.93
C VAL A 187 19.49 -6.54 -10.64
N GLU A 188 19.52 -6.93 -9.37
CA GLU A 188 20.13 -8.16 -8.90
C GLU A 188 19.08 -8.96 -8.12
N VAL A 189 18.73 -10.14 -8.63
CA VAL A 189 17.85 -11.08 -7.92
C VAL A 189 18.71 -12.20 -7.34
N VAL A 190 18.67 -12.34 -6.01
CA VAL A 190 19.47 -13.33 -5.28
C VAL A 190 18.56 -14.19 -4.39
N GLY A 191 18.91 -15.47 -4.26
CA GLY A 191 18.24 -16.34 -3.30
C GLY A 191 18.48 -15.88 -1.86
N LYS A 192 17.49 -16.05 -0.99
CA LYS A 192 17.72 -15.91 0.45
C LYS A 192 18.72 -16.97 0.89
N THR A 193 19.92 -16.56 1.26
CA THR A 193 20.85 -17.45 1.96
C THR A 193 20.22 -17.81 3.30
N PRO A 194 20.10 -19.10 3.68
CA PRO A 194 19.56 -19.46 4.99
C PRO A 194 20.32 -18.69 6.06
N ALA A 195 19.60 -17.98 6.94
CA ALA A 195 20.21 -17.27 8.05
C ALA A 195 21.07 -18.26 8.84
N PRO A 196 22.33 -17.93 9.20
CA PRO A 196 23.11 -18.80 10.04
C PRO A 196 22.31 -19.11 11.32
N PRO A 197 22.31 -20.37 11.81
CA PRO A 197 21.50 -20.74 12.94
C PRO A 197 21.80 -19.77 14.10
N ARG A 198 20.76 -19.14 14.59
CA ARG A 198 20.84 -18.22 15.72
C ARG A 198 21.51 -19.00 16.84
N LYS A 199 22.76 -18.68 17.17
CA LYS A 199 23.43 -19.26 18.32
C LYS A 199 22.53 -18.98 19.51
N THR A 200 21.83 -20.00 19.97
CA THR A 200 21.12 -19.98 21.26
C THR A 200 22.16 -19.60 22.28
N ARG A 201 22.02 -18.44 22.84
CA ARG A 201 22.84 -17.94 23.93
C ARG A 201 22.65 -18.96 25.06
N ALA A 202 23.59 -19.89 25.13
CA ALA A 202 23.68 -20.85 26.22
C ALA A 202 23.64 -20.08 27.53
N ALA A 203 22.88 -20.61 28.45
CA ALA A 203 22.61 -20.16 29.80
C ALA A 203 23.74 -19.27 30.40
N ALA A 204 23.33 -18.08 30.79
CA ALA A 204 24.14 -17.24 31.59
C ALA A 204 24.49 -17.96 32.88
N ALA A 205 25.79 -18.17 33.05
CA ALA A 205 26.38 -18.64 34.29
C ALA A 205 25.93 -17.74 35.44
N GLU A 206 25.60 -18.41 36.50
CA GLU A 206 25.35 -17.98 37.88
C GLU A 206 26.22 -16.79 38.30
N ALA A 207 25.56 -15.66 38.58
CA ALA A 207 26.21 -14.49 39.17
C ALA A 207 26.48 -14.77 40.67
N PRO A 208 27.66 -14.47 41.19
CA PRO A 208 27.95 -14.62 42.64
C PRO A 208 27.13 -13.59 43.45
N LYS A 209 26.60 -14.07 44.59
CA LYS A 209 25.87 -13.29 45.57
C LYS A 209 26.74 -12.16 46.12
N PRO A 210 26.23 -10.94 46.30
CA PRO A 210 26.95 -9.90 47.03
C PRO A 210 26.95 -10.21 48.52
N THR A 211 28.14 -10.20 49.11
CA THR A 211 28.37 -10.29 50.54
C THR A 211 27.93 -8.99 51.22
N THR A 212 27.02 -9.11 52.16
CA THR A 212 26.57 -8.05 53.05
C THR A 212 27.72 -7.64 53.96
N THR A 213 28.14 -6.40 53.87
CA THR A 213 28.96 -5.76 54.92
C THR A 213 28.14 -4.61 55.48
N ASP A 214 27.76 -4.80 56.74
CA ASP A 214 27.18 -3.80 57.63
C ASP A 214 28.20 -2.69 57.90
N GLU A 215 27.81 -1.44 57.58
CA GLU A 215 28.44 -0.25 58.24
C GLU A 215 27.35 0.83 58.40
N PRO A 216 27.31 1.49 59.58
CA PRO A 216 26.19 2.32 59.98
C PRO A 216 26.23 3.75 59.42
N PRO A 217 25.13 4.50 59.48
CA PRO A 217 24.96 5.76 58.77
C PRO A 217 25.62 6.93 59.52
N SER A 218 26.36 7.75 58.81
CA SER A 218 26.85 9.05 59.24
C SER A 218 25.94 10.19 58.81
N GLU A 219 25.72 11.10 59.69
CA GLU A 219 24.89 12.30 59.80
C GLU A 219 24.99 13.29 58.61
N PRO A 220 23.94 14.05 58.31
CA PRO A 220 23.98 15.12 57.31
C PRO A 220 24.43 16.47 57.92
N PRO A 221 25.15 17.32 57.19
CA PRO A 221 25.45 18.68 57.60
C PRO A 221 24.34 19.67 57.21
N PRO A 222 24.31 20.86 57.85
CA PRO A 222 23.13 21.69 58.00
C PRO A 222 22.85 22.63 56.79
N THR A 223 21.58 22.99 56.72
CA THR A 223 20.98 24.03 55.90
C THR A 223 21.61 25.40 56.04
N GLY A 224 21.96 26.00 54.95
CA GLY A 224 22.33 27.42 54.82
C GLY A 224 21.32 28.15 53.91
N ASP A 225 20.69 29.07 54.59
CA ASP A 225 19.69 30.04 54.13
C ASP A 225 20.34 31.11 53.23
N GLY A 226 19.56 31.70 52.35
CA GLY A 226 19.98 32.99 51.81
C GLY A 226 19.56 33.38 50.41
N SER A 227 18.36 33.95 50.28
CA SER A 227 18.06 35.17 49.53
C SER A 227 18.12 35.21 48.02
N SER A 228 16.94 35.35 47.46
CA SER A 228 16.72 36.12 46.23
C SER A 228 17.16 37.59 46.38
N PRO A 229 17.51 38.31 45.30
CA PRO A 229 16.63 39.36 44.92
C PRO A 229 16.39 39.58 43.39
N ASP A 230 15.13 39.98 43.13
CA ASP A 230 14.67 41.09 42.27
C ASP A 230 15.15 41.22 40.83
N LEU A 231 14.16 41.12 39.99
CA LEU A 231 14.01 41.85 38.70
C LEU A 231 13.90 43.37 38.94
N PRO A 232 14.36 44.21 37.98
CA PRO A 232 13.38 45.01 37.30
C PRO A 232 13.64 45.28 35.81
N ALA A 233 12.51 45.62 35.17
CA ALA A 233 12.21 46.39 33.95
C ALA A 233 12.61 45.77 32.59
#